data_8776f35bc677549d03f724e1515127ee
#
_entry.id   8776f35bc677549d03f724e1515127ee
#
_cell.length_a   1.000
_cell.length_b   1.000
_cell.length_c   1.000
_cell.angle_alpha   90.00
_cell.angle_beta   90.00
_cell.angle_gamma   90.00
#
_symmetry.space_group_name_H-M   'P 1'
#
loop_
_entity.id
_entity.type
_entity.pdbx_description
1 polymer ?
#
loop_
_entity_poly.entity_id
_entity_poly.type
_entity_poly.pdbx_seq_one_letter_code
_entity_poly.pdbx_strand_id
1 'polypeptide(L)'
;MPSVMTSHGAIRYKTIPLFPGVKRIDKEIAFENLCLLKSILDANGIKFQLAFGTLLGVVREHDFIDHDEDIDLAFLDEDRNALWNILPDLMKMGFRVCRYDRRDLLSVMRKGEYIDFYFYRPWQEGYRICSGWVNVEKHLINTAQIEFKGISFPVPLDYEEYLVGEYGADWRIPLQWNNYQMPK
;
A
#
# COMPACT_ATOMS: atom_id res chain seq x y z
N MET A 1 -20.00 -0.44 15.43
CA MET A 1 -18.76 0.17 14.98
C MET A 1 -17.79 -0.97 14.70
N PRO A 2 -17.21 -1.09 13.51
CA PRO A 2 -16.28 -2.16 13.18
C PRO A 2 -15.02 -2.07 14.04
N SER A 3 -14.29 -3.18 14.13
CA SER A 3 -13.05 -3.25 14.93
C SER A 3 -12.03 -4.19 14.30
N VAL A 4 -10.76 -3.89 14.53
CA VAL A 4 -9.63 -4.79 14.30
C VAL A 4 -9.20 -5.37 15.64
N MET A 5 -9.06 -6.68 15.73
CA MET A 5 -8.58 -7.35 16.92
C MET A 5 -7.06 -7.41 16.91
N THR A 6 -6.45 -6.90 17.96
CA THR A 6 -4.99 -6.92 18.18
C THR A 6 -4.67 -7.69 19.46
N SER A 7 -3.40 -8.00 19.71
CA SER A 7 -2.95 -8.56 20.99
C SER A 7 -3.20 -7.61 22.18
N HIS A 8 -3.39 -6.32 21.91
CA HIS A 8 -3.67 -5.27 22.91
C HIS A 8 -5.17 -4.96 23.05
N GLY A 9 -6.04 -5.76 22.43
CA GLY A 9 -7.50 -5.59 22.44
C GLY A 9 -8.06 -5.09 21.12
N ALA A 10 -9.37 -4.79 21.12
CA ALA A 10 -10.09 -4.35 19.94
C ALA A 10 -9.87 -2.85 19.67
N ILE A 11 -9.36 -2.52 18.48
CA ILE A 11 -9.32 -1.14 17.97
C ILE A 11 -10.62 -0.90 17.20
N ARG A 12 -11.50 -0.10 17.76
CA ARG A 12 -12.74 0.35 17.10
C ARG A 12 -12.44 1.50 16.18
N TYR A 13 -13.05 1.51 14.99
CA TYR A 13 -12.85 2.59 14.02
C TYR A 13 -14.16 2.99 13.34
N LYS A 14 -14.18 4.20 12.79
CA LYS A 14 -15.26 4.67 11.92
C LYS A 14 -14.84 4.45 10.47
N THR A 15 -15.63 3.70 9.73
CA THR A 15 -15.39 3.53 8.30
C THR A 15 -15.53 4.87 7.58
N ILE A 16 -14.55 5.18 6.75
CA ILE A 16 -14.58 6.32 5.83
C ILE A 16 -14.81 5.75 4.43
N PRO A 17 -15.79 6.26 3.67
CA PRO A 17 -15.98 5.85 2.28
C PRO A 17 -14.74 6.27 1.46
N LEU A 18 -14.05 5.28 0.91
CA LEU A 18 -12.91 5.44 0.02
C LEU A 18 -13.28 4.77 -1.30
N PHE A 19 -13.29 5.53 -2.37
CA PHE A 19 -13.65 5.06 -3.71
C PHE A 19 -12.91 5.89 -4.76
N PRO A 20 -12.66 5.36 -5.96
CA PRO A 20 -11.99 6.10 -7.04
C PRO A 20 -12.67 7.44 -7.33
N GLY A 21 -11.86 8.51 -7.41
CA GLY A 21 -12.32 9.87 -7.67
C GLY A 21 -12.78 10.65 -6.43
N VAL A 22 -12.64 10.09 -5.22
CA VAL A 22 -13.06 10.76 -3.97
C VAL A 22 -12.21 12.00 -3.66
N LYS A 23 -10.92 11.96 -4.01
CA LYS A 23 -9.97 13.04 -3.78
C LYS A 23 -8.76 12.90 -4.72
N ARG A 24 -7.91 13.88 -4.73
CA ARG A 24 -6.53 13.77 -5.22
C ARG A 24 -5.58 13.71 -4.05
N ILE A 25 -4.46 13.04 -4.24
CA ILE A 25 -3.41 12.93 -3.23
C ILE A 25 -2.77 14.29 -2.96
N ASP A 26 -2.62 14.64 -1.67
CA ASP A 26 -1.70 15.69 -1.26
C ASP A 26 -0.31 15.09 -1.12
N LYS A 27 0.53 15.32 -2.12
CA LYS A 27 1.84 14.68 -2.25
C LYS A 27 2.78 14.95 -1.08
N GLU A 28 2.71 16.13 -0.46
CA GLU A 28 3.56 16.49 0.67
C GLU A 28 3.13 15.73 1.93
N ILE A 29 1.84 15.75 2.22
CA ILE A 29 1.28 15.01 3.37
C ILE A 29 1.43 13.50 3.17
N ALA A 30 1.19 13.00 1.97
CA ALA A 30 1.35 11.59 1.63
C ALA A 30 2.80 11.13 1.84
N PHE A 31 3.78 11.90 1.38
CA PHE A 31 5.20 11.59 1.57
C PHE A 31 5.60 11.64 3.04
N GLU A 32 5.15 12.66 3.81
CA GLU A 32 5.36 12.72 5.25
C GLU A 32 4.81 11.46 5.94
N ASN A 33 3.58 11.06 5.59
CA ASN A 33 2.94 9.88 6.16
C ASN A 33 3.68 8.60 5.81
N LEU A 34 4.13 8.45 4.56
CA LEU A 34 4.87 7.30 4.10
C LEU A 34 6.22 7.16 4.83
N CYS A 35 6.96 8.26 5.00
CA CYS A 35 8.22 8.28 5.74
C CYS A 35 8.04 7.94 7.22
N LEU A 36 7.02 8.51 7.86
CA LEU A 36 6.70 8.22 9.25
C LEU A 36 6.30 6.75 9.43
N LEU A 37 5.45 6.23 8.58
CA LEU A 37 5.05 4.83 8.60
C LEU A 37 6.26 3.91 8.39
N LYS A 38 7.09 4.19 7.38
CA LYS A 38 8.33 3.44 7.12
C LYS A 38 9.21 3.37 8.35
N SER A 39 9.43 4.49 9.05
CA SER A 39 10.28 4.52 10.24
C SER A 39 9.77 3.59 11.35
N ILE A 40 8.45 3.50 11.50
CA ILE A 40 7.80 2.62 12.49
C ILE A 40 7.89 1.15 12.05
N LEU A 41 7.64 0.86 10.77
CA LEU A 41 7.74 -0.49 10.23
C LEU A 41 9.17 -1.03 10.33
N ASP A 42 10.17 -0.23 9.95
CA ASP A 42 11.59 -0.59 10.03
C ASP A 42 12.02 -0.85 11.47
N ALA A 43 11.62 0.01 12.42
CA ALA A 43 11.93 -0.15 13.84
C ALA A 43 11.35 -1.43 14.44
N ASN A 44 10.29 -1.98 13.84
CA ASN A 44 9.65 -3.22 14.29
C ASN A 44 9.97 -4.43 13.38
N GLY A 45 10.86 -4.28 12.40
CA GLY A 45 11.27 -5.35 11.50
C GLY A 45 10.15 -5.85 10.58
N ILE A 46 9.11 -5.04 10.35
CA ILE A 46 7.97 -5.39 9.49
C ILE A 46 8.32 -5.05 8.05
N LYS A 47 8.29 -6.06 7.19
CA LYS A 47 8.59 -5.90 5.77
C LYS A 47 7.37 -5.41 5.00
N PHE A 48 7.61 -4.54 4.02
CA PHE A 48 6.61 -4.07 3.07
C PHE A 48 7.29 -3.74 1.75
N GLN A 49 6.50 -3.46 0.73
CA GLN A 49 6.96 -2.95 -0.57
C GLN A 49 5.99 -1.88 -1.07
N LEU A 50 6.50 -0.91 -1.83
CA LEU A 50 5.65 -0.05 -2.64
C LEU A 50 4.94 -0.90 -3.69
N ALA A 51 3.66 -0.63 -3.92
CA ALA A 51 2.82 -1.41 -4.82
C ALA A 51 1.98 -0.49 -5.73
N PHE A 52 1.34 -1.07 -6.72
CA PHE A 52 0.35 -0.45 -7.60
C PHE A 52 0.72 0.99 -8.05
N GLY A 53 -0.22 1.93 -7.90
CA GLY A 53 -0.06 3.33 -8.32
C GLY A 53 1.12 4.03 -7.67
N THR A 54 1.40 3.74 -6.41
CA THR A 54 2.55 4.30 -5.69
C THR A 54 3.88 3.86 -6.32
N LEU A 55 4.04 2.57 -6.59
CA LEU A 55 5.24 2.06 -7.27
C LEU A 55 5.37 2.63 -8.69
N LEU A 56 4.26 2.63 -9.43
CA LEU A 56 4.22 3.17 -10.80
C LEU A 56 4.66 4.64 -10.83
N GLY A 57 4.13 5.46 -9.94
CA GLY A 57 4.49 6.88 -9.84
C GLY A 57 5.96 7.09 -9.49
N VAL A 58 6.46 6.38 -8.49
CA VAL A 58 7.87 6.46 -8.06
C VAL A 58 8.83 6.08 -9.19
N VAL A 59 8.54 5.01 -9.94
CA VAL A 59 9.41 4.53 -11.02
C VAL A 59 9.29 5.39 -12.28
N ARG A 60 8.08 5.79 -12.67
CA ARG A 60 7.81 6.45 -13.94
C ARG A 60 7.92 7.98 -13.85
N GLU A 61 7.39 8.58 -12.79
CA GLU A 61 7.24 10.02 -12.65
C GLU A 61 8.21 10.62 -11.62
N HIS A 62 8.92 9.76 -10.86
CA HIS A 62 9.75 10.15 -9.72
C HIS A 62 8.95 10.95 -8.67
N ASP A 63 7.64 10.75 -8.65
CA ASP A 63 6.68 11.37 -7.74
C ASP A 63 5.42 10.49 -7.62
N PHE A 64 4.49 10.85 -6.74
CA PHE A 64 3.15 10.29 -6.78
C PHE A 64 2.42 10.76 -8.05
N ILE A 65 1.56 9.92 -8.59
CA ILE A 65 0.75 10.23 -9.76
C ILE A 65 -0.26 11.33 -9.41
N ASP A 66 -0.41 12.36 -10.25
CA ASP A 66 -1.21 13.56 -9.95
C ASP A 66 -2.69 13.28 -9.69
N HIS A 67 -3.23 12.22 -10.30
CA HIS A 67 -4.63 11.84 -10.15
C HIS A 67 -4.84 10.67 -9.19
N ASP A 68 -3.77 10.19 -8.54
CA ASP A 68 -3.87 9.17 -7.52
C ASP A 68 -4.54 9.71 -6.25
N GLU A 69 -4.96 8.85 -5.37
CA GLU A 69 -5.75 9.20 -4.20
C GLU A 69 -5.10 8.78 -2.89
N ASP A 70 -4.19 7.83 -2.95
CA ASP A 70 -3.63 7.11 -1.81
C ASP A 70 -2.21 6.62 -2.03
N ILE A 71 -1.72 5.90 -1.04
CA ILE A 71 -0.48 5.16 -1.08
C ILE A 71 -0.80 3.68 -0.95
N ASP A 72 -0.22 2.87 -1.83
CA ASP A 72 -0.38 1.42 -1.86
C ASP A 72 0.88 0.72 -1.33
N LEU A 73 0.73 -0.13 -0.32
CA LEU A 73 1.80 -0.95 0.23
C LEU A 73 1.41 -2.42 0.25
N ALA A 74 2.28 -3.28 -0.26
CA ALA A 74 2.12 -4.72 -0.19
C ALA A 74 2.83 -5.29 1.04
N PHE A 75 2.15 -6.21 1.72
CA PHE A 75 2.64 -6.95 2.88
C PHE A 75 2.43 -8.45 2.65
N LEU A 76 3.29 -9.27 3.23
CA LEU A 76 3.00 -10.68 3.38
C LEU A 76 2.02 -10.90 4.53
N ASP A 77 1.06 -11.80 4.36
CA ASP A 77 0.05 -12.08 5.38
C ASP A 77 0.66 -12.64 6.68
N GLU A 78 1.81 -13.26 6.57
CA GLU A 78 2.59 -13.77 7.70
C GLU A 78 3.01 -12.65 8.68
N ASP A 79 3.20 -11.42 8.20
CA ASP A 79 3.57 -10.26 9.00
C ASP A 79 2.36 -9.51 9.60
N ARG A 80 1.14 -9.95 9.30
CA ARG A 80 -0.11 -9.30 9.74
C ARG A 80 -0.17 -9.12 11.25
N ASN A 81 0.19 -10.15 12.03
CA ASN A 81 0.13 -10.07 13.47
C ASN A 81 1.13 -9.06 14.03
N ALA A 82 2.32 -8.96 13.46
CA ALA A 82 3.31 -7.96 13.84
C ALA A 82 2.75 -6.54 13.56
N LEU A 83 2.12 -6.35 12.41
CA LEU A 83 1.49 -5.07 12.07
C LEU A 83 0.32 -4.73 13.00
N TRP A 84 -0.52 -5.70 13.38
CA TRP A 84 -1.59 -5.49 14.38
C TRP A 84 -1.04 -5.02 15.73
N ASN A 85 0.12 -5.51 16.13
CA ASN A 85 0.73 -5.15 17.40
C ASN A 85 1.23 -3.70 17.42
N ILE A 86 1.60 -3.13 16.29
CA ILE A 86 2.04 -1.72 16.18
C ILE A 86 0.91 -0.73 15.88
N LEU A 87 -0.32 -1.20 15.57
CA LEU A 87 -1.44 -0.28 15.31
C LEU A 87 -1.67 0.74 16.43
N PRO A 88 -1.58 0.40 17.74
CA PRO A 88 -1.70 1.39 18.81
C PRO A 88 -0.61 2.47 18.74
N ASP A 89 0.60 2.12 18.30
CA ASP A 89 1.69 3.10 18.16
C ASP A 89 1.48 3.99 16.93
N LEU A 90 1.01 3.42 15.82
CA LEU A 90 0.56 4.22 14.67
C LEU A 90 -0.53 5.24 15.08
N MET A 91 -1.48 4.81 15.92
CA MET A 91 -2.53 5.71 16.41
C MET A 91 -1.98 6.85 17.27
N LYS A 92 -0.98 6.59 18.13
CA LYS A 92 -0.28 7.64 18.90
C LYS A 92 0.41 8.66 18.00
N MET A 93 0.86 8.23 16.82
CA MET A 93 1.48 9.09 15.81
C MET A 93 0.46 9.80 14.90
N GLY A 94 -0.84 9.66 15.20
CA GLY A 94 -1.92 10.36 14.53
C GLY A 94 -2.57 9.59 13.37
N PHE A 95 -2.16 8.36 13.10
CA PHE A 95 -2.87 7.50 12.17
C PHE A 95 -4.19 7.00 12.78
N ARG A 96 -5.16 6.72 11.94
CA ARG A 96 -6.43 6.09 12.31
C ARG A 96 -6.77 5.01 11.31
N VAL A 97 -7.22 3.86 11.79
CA VAL A 97 -7.85 2.87 10.91
C VAL A 97 -9.13 3.49 10.34
N CYS A 98 -9.32 3.43 9.03
CA CYS A 98 -10.48 3.98 8.35
C CYS A 98 -11.22 2.95 7.47
N ARG A 99 -10.59 1.84 7.12
CA ARG A 99 -11.18 0.71 6.40
C ARG A 99 -10.48 -0.59 6.79
N TYR A 100 -11.22 -1.68 6.88
CA TYR A 100 -10.68 -3.03 6.91
C TYR A 100 -11.66 -3.94 6.17
N ASP A 101 -11.29 -4.33 4.96
CA ASP A 101 -12.16 -5.04 4.03
C ASP A 101 -11.63 -6.44 3.76
N ARG A 102 -12.57 -7.41 3.76
CA ARG A 102 -12.34 -8.83 3.39
C ARG A 102 -11.13 -9.48 4.07
N ARG A 103 -10.67 -8.93 5.18
CA ARG A 103 -9.48 -9.33 5.92
C ARG A 103 -8.14 -9.13 5.18
N ASP A 104 -8.16 -8.69 3.94
CA ASP A 104 -6.97 -8.60 3.09
C ASP A 104 -6.52 -7.17 2.84
N LEU A 105 -7.35 -6.17 3.13
CA LEU A 105 -7.07 -4.75 2.91
C LEU A 105 -7.37 -3.95 4.18
N LEU A 106 -6.34 -3.33 4.73
CA LEU A 106 -6.46 -2.35 5.81
C LEU A 106 -6.05 -0.98 5.30
N SER A 107 -6.86 0.04 5.58
CA SER A 107 -6.50 1.44 5.30
C SER A 107 -6.31 2.21 6.58
N VAL A 108 -5.20 2.94 6.67
CA VAL A 108 -4.93 3.89 7.74
C VAL A 108 -4.85 5.30 7.17
N MET A 109 -5.37 6.28 7.90
CA MET A 109 -5.42 7.68 7.47
C MET A 109 -4.73 8.58 8.48
N ARG A 110 -3.97 9.56 7.99
CA ARG A 110 -3.37 10.64 8.79
C ARG A 110 -3.41 11.93 8.00
N LYS A 111 -3.85 13.03 8.60
CA LYS A 111 -3.98 14.36 7.98
C LYS A 111 -4.80 14.37 6.68
N GLY A 112 -5.79 13.47 6.54
CA GLY A 112 -6.63 13.38 5.36
C GLY A 112 -6.10 12.50 4.24
N GLU A 113 -4.84 12.07 4.28
CA GLU A 113 -4.25 11.13 3.33
C GLU A 113 -4.26 9.70 3.88
N TYR A 114 -4.58 8.72 3.04
CA TYR A 114 -4.66 7.34 3.47
C TYR A 114 -3.65 6.45 2.77
N ILE A 115 -3.30 5.37 3.45
CA ILE A 115 -2.37 4.35 2.99
C ILE A 115 -3.07 3.01 3.06
N ASP A 116 -3.09 2.29 1.97
CA ASP A 116 -3.66 0.97 1.83
C ASP A 116 -2.59 -0.11 2.05
N PHE A 117 -2.91 -1.06 2.93
CA PHE A 117 -2.09 -2.21 3.27
C PHE A 117 -2.73 -3.46 2.67
N TYR A 118 -2.12 -4.00 1.64
CA TYR A 118 -2.55 -5.21 0.93
C TYR A 118 -1.84 -6.42 1.52
N PHE A 119 -2.58 -7.34 2.16
CA PHE A 119 -2.04 -8.56 2.75
C PHE A 119 -2.14 -9.73 1.80
N TYR A 120 -1.01 -10.12 1.23
CA TYR A 120 -0.92 -11.21 0.30
C TYR A 120 -0.68 -12.53 1.02
N ARG A 121 -1.66 -13.45 0.99
CA ARG A 121 -1.56 -14.80 1.54
C ARG A 121 -1.21 -15.81 0.44
N PRO A 122 -0.57 -16.95 0.78
CA PRO A 122 -0.38 -18.04 -0.17
C PRO A 122 -1.69 -18.48 -0.82
N TRP A 123 -1.67 -18.79 -2.12
CA TRP A 123 -2.86 -19.22 -2.86
C TRP A 123 -2.61 -20.48 -3.67
N GLN A 124 -1.78 -20.42 -4.71
CA GLN A 124 -1.34 -21.55 -5.52
C GLN A 124 0.19 -21.55 -5.53
N GLU A 125 0.80 -22.65 -6.01
CA GLU A 125 2.25 -22.74 -6.12
C GLU A 125 2.81 -21.56 -6.94
N GLY A 126 3.69 -20.78 -6.34
CA GLY A 126 4.31 -19.59 -6.93
C GLY A 126 3.42 -18.35 -7.00
N TYR A 127 2.23 -18.36 -6.37
CA TYR A 127 1.29 -17.24 -6.39
C TYR A 127 0.74 -16.91 -5.00
N ARG A 128 0.44 -15.63 -4.79
CA ARG A 128 -0.26 -15.10 -3.62
C ARG A 128 -1.49 -14.29 -4.03
N ILE A 129 -2.46 -14.19 -3.13
CA ILE A 129 -3.71 -13.49 -3.39
C ILE A 129 -4.04 -12.51 -2.27
N CYS A 130 -4.57 -11.34 -2.65
CA CYS A 130 -5.15 -10.34 -1.77
C CYS A 130 -6.46 -9.83 -2.38
N SER A 131 -7.60 -10.03 -1.69
CA SER A 131 -8.92 -9.52 -2.12
C SER A 131 -9.31 -9.79 -3.58
N GLY A 132 -8.79 -10.85 -4.18
CA GLY A 132 -9.02 -11.22 -5.58
C GLY A 132 -7.89 -10.84 -6.54
N TRP A 133 -6.96 -9.97 -6.15
CA TRP A 133 -5.73 -9.73 -6.91
C TRP A 133 -4.72 -10.85 -6.66
N VAL A 134 -4.31 -11.48 -7.73
CA VAL A 134 -3.30 -12.54 -7.71
C VAL A 134 -1.98 -11.97 -8.18
N ASN A 135 -0.93 -12.21 -7.42
CA ASN A 135 0.42 -11.78 -7.79
C ASN A 135 1.41 -12.93 -7.74
N VAL A 136 2.45 -12.87 -8.56
CA VAL A 136 3.53 -13.84 -8.55
C VAL A 136 4.32 -13.68 -7.27
N GLU A 137 4.49 -14.76 -6.51
CA GLU A 137 5.12 -14.75 -5.18
C GLU A 137 6.52 -14.14 -5.20
N LYS A 138 7.31 -14.39 -6.24
CA LYS A 138 8.67 -13.83 -6.35
C LYS A 138 8.71 -12.31 -6.26
N HIS A 139 7.69 -11.61 -6.76
CA HIS A 139 7.60 -10.14 -6.70
C HIS A 139 7.33 -9.62 -5.29
N LEU A 140 6.75 -10.45 -4.42
CA LEU A 140 6.40 -10.07 -3.06
C LEU A 140 7.48 -10.42 -2.04
N ILE A 141 8.28 -11.47 -2.30
CA ILE A 141 9.31 -11.95 -1.37
C ILE A 141 10.71 -11.44 -1.70
N ASN A 142 11.01 -11.17 -2.98
CA ASN A 142 12.30 -10.65 -3.41
C ASN A 142 12.23 -9.13 -3.54
N THR A 143 13.07 -8.42 -2.79
CA THR A 143 13.05 -6.96 -2.72
C THR A 143 14.32 -6.33 -3.24
N ALA A 144 14.17 -5.20 -3.93
CA ALA A 144 15.20 -4.21 -4.20
C ALA A 144 14.90 -2.93 -3.43
N GLN A 145 15.80 -1.96 -3.51
CA GLN A 145 15.60 -0.63 -2.95
C GLN A 145 15.58 0.39 -4.08
N ILE A 146 14.66 1.34 -4.00
CA ILE A 146 14.61 2.50 -4.89
C ILE A 146 14.69 3.79 -4.08
N GLU A 147 15.46 4.76 -4.56
CA GLU A 147 15.47 6.07 -3.94
C GLU A 147 14.27 6.89 -4.42
N PHE A 148 13.50 7.41 -3.46
CA PHE A 148 12.39 8.31 -3.71
C PHE A 148 12.49 9.52 -2.79
N LYS A 149 12.68 10.71 -3.39
CA LYS A 149 12.86 11.98 -2.67
C LYS A 149 13.92 11.91 -1.56
N GLY A 150 15.05 11.23 -1.85
CA GLY A 150 16.19 11.10 -0.93
C GLY A 150 16.04 10.03 0.15
N ILE A 151 14.99 9.22 0.11
CA ILE A 151 14.76 8.11 1.05
C ILE A 151 14.65 6.81 0.26
N SER A 152 15.28 5.74 0.78
CA SER A 152 15.25 4.42 0.16
C SER A 152 13.98 3.66 0.57
N PHE A 153 13.24 3.14 -0.40
CA PHE A 153 12.03 2.34 -0.19
C PHE A 153 12.14 0.97 -0.83
N PRO A 154 11.59 -0.07 -0.18
CA PRO A 154 11.57 -1.41 -0.74
C PRO A 154 10.53 -1.53 -1.88
N VAL A 155 10.94 -2.18 -2.94
CA VAL A 155 10.14 -2.48 -4.13
C VAL A 155 10.37 -3.94 -4.55
N PRO A 156 9.52 -4.55 -5.38
CA PRO A 156 9.83 -5.85 -5.99
C PRO A 156 11.20 -5.82 -6.66
N LEU A 157 12.01 -6.89 -6.50
CA LEU A 157 13.32 -6.99 -7.16
C LEU A 157 13.20 -6.79 -8.67
N ASP A 158 12.19 -7.42 -9.27
CA ASP A 158 11.86 -7.34 -10.69
C ASP A 158 10.67 -6.37 -10.92
N TYR A 159 10.75 -5.15 -10.38
CA TYR A 159 9.64 -4.20 -10.40
C TYR A 159 9.16 -3.83 -11.81
N GLU A 160 10.02 -3.90 -12.82
CA GLU A 160 9.59 -3.68 -14.20
C GLU A 160 8.68 -4.80 -14.70
N GLU A 161 9.00 -6.06 -14.40
CA GLU A 161 8.14 -7.21 -14.73
C GLU A 161 6.82 -7.13 -13.96
N TYR A 162 6.87 -6.76 -12.66
CA TYR A 162 5.68 -6.51 -11.87
C TYR A 162 4.78 -5.45 -12.52
N LEU A 163 5.34 -4.30 -12.92
CA LEU A 163 4.58 -3.22 -13.56
C LEU A 163 4.02 -3.62 -14.93
N VAL A 164 4.73 -4.44 -15.70
CA VAL A 164 4.18 -5.03 -16.93
C VAL A 164 2.98 -5.93 -16.61
N GLY A 165 3.05 -6.73 -15.57
CA GLY A 165 1.95 -7.59 -15.13
C GLY A 165 0.70 -6.82 -14.70
N GLU A 166 0.89 -5.70 -13.99
CA GLU A 166 -0.22 -4.88 -13.47
C GLU A 166 -0.83 -3.93 -14.51
N TYR A 167 0.00 -3.34 -15.37
CA TYR A 167 -0.40 -2.23 -16.25
C TYR A 167 -0.20 -2.47 -17.74
N GLY A 168 0.39 -3.61 -18.14
CA GLY A 168 0.71 -3.92 -19.53
C GLY A 168 2.10 -3.42 -19.97
N ALA A 169 2.50 -3.80 -21.18
CA ALA A 169 3.83 -3.51 -21.72
C ALA A 169 4.10 -2.02 -21.94
N ASP A 170 3.08 -1.21 -22.05
CA ASP A 170 3.11 0.23 -22.26
C ASP A 170 2.97 1.05 -20.96
N TRP A 171 3.17 0.45 -19.81
CA TRP A 171 3.04 1.11 -18.49
C TRP A 171 3.86 2.39 -18.34
N ARG A 172 4.93 2.55 -19.13
CA ARG A 172 5.75 3.78 -19.13
C ARG A 172 5.05 4.98 -19.78
N ILE A 173 3.97 4.74 -20.55
CA ILE A 173 3.22 5.80 -21.22
C ILE A 173 2.09 6.23 -20.28
N PRO A 174 2.09 7.47 -19.76
CA PRO A 174 1.00 7.93 -18.89
C PRO A 174 -0.33 7.92 -19.64
N LEU A 175 -1.32 7.26 -19.08
CA LEU A 175 -2.70 7.35 -19.58
C LEU A 175 -3.28 8.71 -19.19
N GLN A 176 -3.99 9.35 -20.14
CA GLN A 176 -4.77 10.53 -19.80
C GLN A 176 -5.96 10.12 -18.93
N TRP A 177 -6.27 10.92 -17.91
CA TRP A 177 -7.38 10.69 -16.98
C TRP A 177 -8.70 10.27 -17.66
N ASN A 178 -8.98 10.85 -18.82
CA ASN A 178 -10.21 10.57 -19.60
C ASN A 178 -10.25 9.17 -20.21
N ASN A 179 -9.12 8.46 -20.26
CA ASN A 179 -8.99 7.14 -20.87
C ASN A 179 -8.93 6.01 -19.82
N TYR A 180 -9.01 6.35 -18.53
CA TYR A 180 -9.05 5.37 -17.47
C TYR A 180 -10.44 4.72 -17.45
N GLN A 181 -10.58 3.65 -18.20
CA GLN A 181 -11.71 2.74 -18.05
C GLN A 181 -11.33 1.71 -16.99
N MET A 182 -12.04 1.72 -15.87
CA MET A 182 -11.93 0.65 -14.88
C MET A 182 -12.05 -0.69 -15.60
N PRO A 183 -11.18 -1.67 -15.35
CA PRO A 183 -11.40 -3.03 -15.84
C PRO A 183 -12.75 -3.52 -15.35
N LYS A 184 -13.57 -4.04 -16.28
CA LYS A 184 -14.91 -4.59 -15.98
C LYS A 184 -14.79 -5.86 -15.17
#